data_80aa637b4f87e0fd85ec5c790de45410
#
_entry.id   80aa637b4f87e0fd85ec5c790de45410
#
_cell.length_a   1.000
_cell.length_b   1.000
_cell.length_c   1.000
_cell.angle_alpha   90.00
_cell.angle_beta   90.00
_cell.angle_gamma   90.00
#
_symmetry.space_group_name_H-M   'P 1'
#
loop_
_entity.id
_entity.type
_entity.pdbx_description
1 polymer ?
#
loop_
_entity_poly.entity_id
_entity_poly.type
_entity_poly.pdbx_seq_one_letter_code
_entity_poly.pdbx_strand_id
1 'polypeptide(L)'
;MIEPQHEFNWTRLQDMPVGKWEPSSLVLNGKMIVLGGYEPLIKSSRRADVFDPADGAQGSWTPLQVLPSAISHVNLVPDDNGFWYAGGMKDKPGRKILDHIIAEVWNYDLDQDRLTMGPSLPSRRGGGGLARIGDNLHYISGLEEDRDTDSEDHWVLDLAQWKATGSATWKSAAPIPLPRNQLAVVVMNDKIYAIGGQFNHDIRQLNQTQVDVYDPKSDSWSRGPELPVRHSHSEHATIVRNNRIWMIGGHQEPEIGKTRFCPDVLTMKEGGEWELTAVLPKPTSSPAAGIINDKLYVAGGWDGRMDGNKDWLSSPEVWVADVPESL
;
A
#
# COMPACT_ATOMS: atom_id res chain seq x y z
N MET A 1 16.66 21.98 5.65
CA MET A 1 16.14 20.76 4.98
C MET A 1 17.12 19.66 5.29
N ILE A 2 16.68 18.49 5.64
CA ILE A 2 17.54 17.31 5.80
C ILE A 2 17.97 16.92 4.38
N GLU A 3 19.27 16.77 4.13
CA GLU A 3 19.77 16.29 2.84
C GLU A 3 19.67 14.76 2.78
N PRO A 4 19.37 14.18 1.59
CA PRO A 4 19.35 12.74 1.44
C PRO A 4 20.74 12.15 1.62
N GLN A 5 20.81 10.97 2.24
CA GLN A 5 22.09 10.31 2.52
C GLN A 5 22.74 9.70 1.28
N HIS A 6 21.92 9.38 0.25
CA HIS A 6 22.36 8.76 -1.00
C HIS A 6 21.75 9.47 -2.20
N GLU A 7 22.52 9.58 -3.26
CA GLU A 7 22.06 10.01 -4.57
C GLU A 7 21.66 8.78 -5.38
N PHE A 8 20.38 8.69 -5.77
CA PHE A 8 19.87 7.63 -6.64
C PHE A 8 19.83 8.13 -8.09
N ASN A 9 20.47 7.38 -8.99
CA ASN A 9 20.46 7.68 -10.43
C ASN A 9 19.22 7.04 -11.07
N TRP A 10 18.16 7.83 -11.20
CA TRP A 10 16.90 7.37 -11.74
C TRP A 10 16.90 7.27 -13.25
N THR A 11 16.44 6.13 -13.77
CA THR A 11 16.19 5.89 -15.18
C THR A 11 14.70 5.67 -15.40
N ARG A 12 14.14 6.30 -16.43
CA ARG A 12 12.76 6.07 -16.85
C ARG A 12 12.70 4.81 -17.71
N LEU A 13 11.71 3.96 -17.42
CA LEU A 13 11.40 2.74 -18.16
C LEU A 13 10.12 2.91 -18.99
N GLN A 14 9.67 1.81 -19.62
CA GLN A 14 8.39 1.76 -20.33
C GLN A 14 7.25 2.11 -19.39
N ASP A 15 6.38 2.99 -19.83
CA ASP A 15 5.20 3.40 -19.08
C ASP A 15 4.25 2.22 -18.81
N MET A 16 3.50 2.32 -17.72
CA MET A 16 2.36 1.43 -17.45
C MET A 16 1.33 1.51 -18.58
N PRO A 17 0.60 0.42 -18.87
CA PRO A 17 -0.46 0.44 -19.89
C PRO A 17 -1.54 1.49 -19.63
N VAL A 18 -1.81 1.79 -18.36
CA VAL A 18 -2.74 2.85 -17.91
C VAL A 18 -2.14 3.50 -16.66
N GLY A 19 -2.12 4.84 -16.63
CA GLY A 19 -1.71 5.57 -15.43
C GLY A 19 -2.58 5.22 -14.23
N LYS A 20 -1.97 5.09 -13.06
CA LYS A 20 -2.67 4.73 -11.81
C LYS A 20 -2.23 5.61 -10.65
N TRP A 21 -3.17 6.01 -9.83
CA TRP A 21 -2.99 6.64 -8.54
C TRP A 21 -3.60 5.75 -7.46
N GLU A 22 -2.95 5.62 -6.31
CA GLU A 22 -3.31 4.68 -5.25
C GLU A 22 -3.47 3.22 -5.71
N PRO A 23 -2.63 2.70 -6.63
CA PRO A 23 -2.65 1.29 -6.93
C PRO A 23 -1.99 0.52 -5.80
N SER A 24 -2.49 -0.66 -5.49
CA SER A 24 -1.76 -1.58 -4.63
C SER A 24 -0.60 -2.22 -5.37
N SER A 25 0.51 -2.47 -4.70
CA SER A 25 1.64 -3.17 -5.30
C SER A 25 2.27 -4.23 -4.40
N LEU A 26 2.88 -5.23 -5.04
CA LEU A 26 3.57 -6.32 -4.39
C LEU A 26 4.65 -6.87 -5.31
N VAL A 27 5.83 -7.17 -4.77
CA VAL A 27 6.85 -7.94 -5.48
C VAL A 27 6.72 -9.41 -5.14
N LEU A 28 6.57 -10.22 -6.18
CA LEU A 28 6.49 -11.68 -6.08
C LEU A 28 7.25 -12.32 -7.26
N ASN A 29 8.09 -13.31 -6.97
CA ASN A 29 8.86 -14.04 -7.99
C ASN A 29 9.66 -13.13 -8.93
N GLY A 30 10.26 -12.06 -8.40
CA GLY A 30 11.07 -11.12 -9.19
C GLY A 30 10.28 -10.20 -10.13
N LYS A 31 8.97 -10.12 -9.96
CA LYS A 31 8.06 -9.26 -10.73
C LYS A 31 7.25 -8.36 -9.81
N MET A 32 6.83 -7.19 -10.30
CA MET A 32 5.96 -6.29 -9.55
C MET A 32 4.53 -6.39 -10.06
N ILE A 33 3.61 -6.74 -9.15
CA ILE A 33 2.17 -6.74 -9.39
C ILE A 33 1.65 -5.35 -9.03
N VAL A 34 0.80 -4.78 -9.87
CA VAL A 34 0.13 -3.49 -9.66
C VAL A 34 -1.37 -3.66 -9.89
N LEU A 35 -2.16 -3.47 -8.82
CA LEU A 35 -3.59 -3.82 -8.80
C LEU A 35 -4.45 -2.61 -8.43
N GLY A 36 -5.59 -2.44 -9.11
CA GLY A 36 -6.62 -1.48 -8.74
C GLY A 36 -6.16 -0.03 -8.82
N GLY A 37 -6.54 0.77 -7.83
CA GLY A 37 -6.29 2.21 -7.78
C GLY A 37 -7.17 3.01 -8.74
N TYR A 38 -6.81 4.27 -8.94
CA TYR A 38 -7.53 5.20 -9.82
C TYR A 38 -6.81 5.37 -11.15
N GLU A 39 -7.51 5.12 -12.24
CA GLU A 39 -7.15 5.53 -13.59
C GLU A 39 -7.37 7.05 -13.74
N PRO A 40 -6.91 7.68 -14.84
CA PRO A 40 -7.21 9.10 -15.10
C PRO A 40 -8.70 9.43 -14.93
N LEU A 41 -9.00 10.64 -14.45
CA LEU A 41 -10.35 11.14 -14.14
C LEU A 41 -10.97 10.51 -12.88
N ILE A 42 -10.15 10.03 -11.96
CA ILE A 42 -10.56 9.41 -10.68
C ILE A 42 -11.54 8.25 -10.93
N LYS A 43 -11.25 7.42 -11.89
CA LYS A 43 -12.02 6.22 -12.18
C LYS A 43 -11.34 5.02 -11.52
N SER A 44 -12.04 4.31 -10.65
CA SER A 44 -11.49 3.10 -10.07
C SER A 44 -11.20 2.04 -11.12
N SER A 45 -10.09 1.35 -10.95
CA SER A 45 -9.56 0.38 -11.90
C SER A 45 -9.98 -1.05 -11.55
N ARG A 46 -10.32 -1.82 -12.58
CA ARG A 46 -10.46 -3.28 -12.50
C ARG A 46 -9.22 -4.02 -12.98
N ARG A 47 -8.15 -3.28 -13.31
CA ARG A 47 -6.93 -3.88 -13.85
C ARG A 47 -6.00 -4.31 -12.75
N ALA A 48 -5.39 -5.46 -12.98
CA ALA A 48 -4.16 -5.88 -12.36
C ALA A 48 -3.15 -6.15 -13.47
N ASP A 49 -1.94 -5.64 -13.33
CA ASP A 49 -0.87 -5.79 -14.31
C ASP A 49 0.40 -6.27 -13.60
N VAL A 50 1.19 -7.09 -14.27
CA VAL A 50 2.49 -7.58 -13.80
C VAL A 50 3.58 -6.91 -14.62
N PHE A 51 4.52 -6.28 -13.95
CA PHE A 51 5.75 -5.76 -14.53
C PHE A 51 6.87 -6.79 -14.37
N ASP A 52 7.45 -7.22 -15.48
CA ASP A 52 8.62 -8.07 -15.53
C ASP A 52 9.85 -7.25 -15.95
N PRO A 53 10.73 -6.88 -15.01
CA PRO A 53 11.93 -6.10 -15.34
C PRO A 53 12.99 -6.90 -16.09
N ALA A 54 12.89 -8.22 -16.15
CA ALA A 54 13.84 -9.06 -16.87
C ALA A 54 13.50 -9.22 -18.36
N ASP A 55 12.30 -8.83 -18.77
CA ASP A 55 11.86 -8.94 -20.17
C ASP A 55 12.26 -7.70 -20.98
N GLY A 56 13.45 -7.77 -21.56
CA GLY A 56 14.06 -6.69 -22.36
C GLY A 56 14.65 -5.54 -21.54
N ALA A 57 15.17 -4.53 -22.22
CA ALA A 57 15.90 -3.42 -21.60
C ALA A 57 14.98 -2.44 -20.81
N GLN A 58 13.70 -2.44 -21.10
CA GLN A 58 12.70 -1.53 -20.52
C GLN A 58 11.71 -2.23 -19.60
N GLY A 59 11.84 -3.57 -19.45
CA GLY A 59 10.82 -4.41 -18.84
C GLY A 59 9.56 -4.54 -19.71
N SER A 60 8.61 -5.35 -19.29
CA SER A 60 7.34 -5.50 -19.99
C SER A 60 6.16 -5.57 -19.00
N TRP A 61 4.97 -5.25 -19.49
CA TRP A 61 3.73 -5.32 -18.74
C TRP A 61 2.82 -6.40 -19.31
N THR A 62 2.33 -7.28 -18.44
CA THR A 62 1.34 -8.31 -18.79
C THR A 62 0.10 -8.16 -17.91
N PRO A 63 -1.12 -8.08 -18.48
CA PRO A 63 -2.33 -8.01 -17.68
C PRO A 63 -2.61 -9.36 -17.02
N LEU A 64 -3.10 -9.33 -15.79
CA LEU A 64 -3.75 -10.46 -15.11
C LEU A 64 -5.25 -10.49 -15.42
N GLN A 65 -5.94 -11.48 -14.87
CA GLN A 65 -7.41 -11.55 -14.95
C GLN A 65 -8.04 -10.24 -14.42
N VAL A 66 -9.06 -9.76 -15.11
CA VAL A 66 -9.81 -8.58 -14.70
C VAL A 66 -10.50 -8.80 -13.35
N LEU A 67 -10.29 -7.88 -12.41
CA LEU A 67 -10.90 -7.97 -11.09
C LEU A 67 -12.43 -8.00 -11.14
N PRO A 68 -13.09 -8.67 -10.17
CA PRO A 68 -14.56 -8.74 -10.12
C PRO A 68 -15.22 -7.37 -10.09
N SER A 69 -14.57 -6.40 -9.48
CA SER A 69 -15.01 -5.01 -9.42
C SER A 69 -13.83 -4.03 -9.47
N ALA A 70 -14.08 -2.80 -9.88
CA ALA A 70 -13.13 -1.71 -9.73
C ALA A 70 -12.90 -1.45 -8.24
N ILE A 71 -11.62 -1.29 -7.83
CA ILE A 71 -11.26 -1.20 -6.42
C ILE A 71 -10.05 -0.31 -6.20
N SER A 72 -10.03 0.38 -5.05
CA SER A 72 -8.90 1.13 -4.52
C SER A 72 -8.78 0.95 -3.01
N HIS A 73 -7.77 1.53 -2.39
CA HIS A 73 -7.56 1.51 -0.94
C HIS A 73 -7.47 0.09 -0.36
N VAL A 74 -6.84 -0.82 -1.09
CA VAL A 74 -6.51 -2.18 -0.62
C VAL A 74 -5.00 -2.35 -0.54
N ASN A 75 -4.55 -3.28 0.29
CA ASN A 75 -3.14 -3.68 0.37
C ASN A 75 -3.01 -5.12 -0.10
N LEU A 76 -1.88 -5.44 -0.73
CA LEU A 76 -1.53 -6.78 -1.15
C LEU A 76 -0.56 -7.41 -0.16
N VAL A 77 -0.81 -8.66 0.21
CA VAL A 77 0.16 -9.47 0.94
C VAL A 77 0.41 -10.79 0.22
N PRO A 78 1.65 -11.31 0.22
CA PRO A 78 1.98 -12.51 -0.52
C PRO A 78 1.27 -13.74 0.05
N ASP A 79 0.89 -14.67 -0.81
CA ASP A 79 0.56 -16.05 -0.52
C ASP A 79 1.57 -16.97 -1.23
N ASP A 80 1.45 -18.28 -1.05
CA ASP A 80 2.41 -19.27 -1.59
C ASP A 80 2.57 -19.14 -3.11
N ASN A 81 1.46 -19.01 -3.86
CA ASN A 81 1.45 -18.89 -5.32
C ASN A 81 0.71 -17.62 -5.79
N GLY A 82 0.65 -16.59 -4.97
CA GLY A 82 -0.13 -15.40 -5.32
C GLY A 82 -0.20 -14.40 -4.20
N PHE A 83 -1.39 -13.83 -3.99
CA PHE A 83 -1.56 -12.78 -3.00
C PHE A 83 -2.99 -12.69 -2.46
N TRP A 84 -3.11 -12.08 -1.29
CA TRP A 84 -4.39 -11.71 -0.67
C TRP A 84 -4.60 -10.21 -0.77
N TYR A 85 -5.87 -9.79 -0.90
CA TYR A 85 -6.31 -8.43 -0.61
C TYR A 85 -7.66 -8.44 0.10
N ALA A 86 -7.95 -7.39 0.86
CA ALA A 86 -9.13 -7.33 1.70
C ALA A 86 -9.67 -5.91 1.86
N GLY A 87 -10.99 -5.78 2.03
CA GLY A 87 -11.65 -4.49 2.20
C GLY A 87 -11.50 -3.58 1.00
N GLY A 88 -11.34 -2.29 1.24
CA GLY A 88 -11.15 -1.26 0.21
C GLY A 88 -12.44 -0.55 -0.18
N MET A 89 -12.35 0.21 -1.27
CA MET A 89 -13.44 1.05 -1.77
C MET A 89 -13.78 0.71 -3.22
N LYS A 90 -15.07 0.71 -3.55
CA LYS A 90 -15.62 0.48 -4.90
C LYS A 90 -16.41 1.70 -5.36
N ASP A 91 -16.50 1.90 -6.68
CA ASP A 91 -17.40 2.91 -7.23
C ASP A 91 -18.87 2.54 -6.95
N LYS A 92 -19.68 3.55 -6.55
CA LYS A 92 -21.14 3.40 -6.55
C LYS A 92 -21.67 3.54 -7.97
N PRO A 93 -22.60 2.68 -8.39
CA PRO A 93 -23.26 2.84 -9.66
C PRO A 93 -23.89 4.22 -9.81
N GLY A 94 -23.56 4.92 -10.92
CA GLY A 94 -24.13 6.23 -11.24
C GLY A 94 -23.48 7.45 -10.57
N ARG A 95 -22.39 7.28 -9.83
CA ARG A 95 -21.57 8.38 -9.29
C ARG A 95 -20.17 8.38 -9.89
N LYS A 96 -19.56 9.57 -10.01
CA LYS A 96 -18.19 9.74 -10.55
C LYS A 96 -17.09 9.44 -9.52
N ILE A 97 -17.43 9.32 -8.24
CA ILE A 97 -16.48 9.20 -7.14
C ILE A 97 -16.89 8.02 -6.26
N LEU A 98 -15.91 7.28 -5.80
CA LEU A 98 -15.99 6.18 -4.88
C LEU A 98 -16.75 6.49 -3.63
N ASP A 99 -17.53 5.56 -3.21
CA ASP A 99 -18.22 5.76 -1.96
C ASP A 99 -18.65 4.48 -1.27
N HIS A 100 -18.20 3.32 -1.73
CA HIS A 100 -18.69 2.08 -1.15
C HIS A 100 -17.55 1.27 -0.54
N ILE A 101 -17.43 1.37 0.77
CA ILE A 101 -16.51 0.55 1.56
C ILE A 101 -17.04 -0.89 1.61
N ILE A 102 -16.16 -1.86 1.45
CA ILE A 102 -16.51 -3.28 1.33
C ILE A 102 -15.84 -4.14 2.39
N ALA A 103 -16.34 -5.37 2.56
CA ALA A 103 -15.78 -6.38 3.45
C ALA A 103 -15.19 -7.59 2.71
N GLU A 104 -15.14 -7.54 1.39
CA GLU A 104 -14.68 -8.66 0.58
C GLU A 104 -13.20 -8.95 0.82
N VAL A 105 -12.86 -10.23 0.82
CA VAL A 105 -11.49 -10.75 0.94
C VAL A 105 -11.26 -11.68 -0.22
N TRP A 106 -10.15 -11.50 -0.92
CA TRP A 106 -9.84 -12.25 -2.12
C TRP A 106 -8.42 -12.81 -2.07
N ASN A 107 -8.28 -14.04 -2.54
CA ASN A 107 -7.01 -14.67 -2.85
C ASN A 107 -6.87 -14.77 -4.38
N TYR A 108 -5.73 -14.34 -4.90
CA TYR A 108 -5.35 -14.50 -6.29
C TYR A 108 -4.28 -15.57 -6.40
N ASP A 109 -4.55 -16.64 -7.13
CA ASP A 109 -3.59 -17.67 -7.52
C ASP A 109 -3.00 -17.32 -8.88
N LEU A 110 -1.71 -17.02 -8.94
CA LEU A 110 -1.01 -16.61 -10.16
C LEU A 110 -0.81 -17.77 -11.15
N ASP A 111 -0.64 -19.00 -10.65
CA ASP A 111 -0.42 -20.15 -11.52
C ASP A 111 -1.69 -20.55 -12.25
N GLN A 112 -2.85 -20.38 -11.59
CA GLN A 112 -4.14 -20.70 -12.14
C GLN A 112 -4.83 -19.48 -12.79
N ASP A 113 -4.24 -18.28 -12.66
CA ASP A 113 -4.86 -16.99 -13.04
C ASP A 113 -6.31 -16.90 -12.52
N ARG A 114 -6.50 -17.14 -11.22
CA ARG A 114 -7.82 -17.29 -10.60
C ARG A 114 -7.96 -16.54 -9.29
N LEU A 115 -9.09 -15.83 -9.19
CA LEU A 115 -9.56 -15.23 -7.95
C LEU A 115 -10.49 -16.20 -7.19
N THR A 116 -10.26 -16.33 -5.89
CA THR A 116 -11.11 -17.08 -4.97
C THR A 116 -11.51 -16.17 -3.81
N MET A 117 -12.80 -16.10 -3.50
CA MET A 117 -13.29 -15.34 -2.37
C MET A 117 -12.96 -16.07 -1.07
N GLY A 118 -12.30 -15.36 -0.15
CA GLY A 118 -12.07 -15.79 1.22
C GLY A 118 -13.20 -15.38 2.16
N PRO A 119 -13.08 -15.70 3.46
CA PRO A 119 -14.02 -15.23 4.49
C PRO A 119 -14.03 -13.70 4.55
N SER A 120 -15.19 -13.08 4.36
CA SER A 120 -15.34 -11.62 4.44
C SER A 120 -14.89 -11.08 5.80
N LEU A 121 -14.39 -9.85 5.84
CA LEU A 121 -14.13 -9.12 7.08
C LEU A 121 -15.39 -9.06 7.94
N PRO A 122 -15.27 -9.01 9.28
CA PRO A 122 -16.42 -8.91 10.19
C PRO A 122 -17.26 -7.65 9.96
N SER A 123 -16.65 -6.60 9.47
CA SER A 123 -17.29 -5.34 9.10
C SER A 123 -16.60 -4.74 7.87
N ARG A 124 -17.27 -3.84 7.17
CA ARG A 124 -16.70 -3.14 6.02
C ARG A 124 -15.58 -2.21 6.46
N ARG A 125 -14.45 -2.20 5.73
CA ARG A 125 -13.28 -1.36 6.03
C ARG A 125 -12.60 -0.91 4.74
N GLY A 126 -12.22 0.37 4.68
CA GLY A 126 -11.45 0.97 3.59
C GLY A 126 -10.18 1.64 4.09
N GLY A 127 -9.09 1.57 3.34
CA GLY A 127 -7.82 2.21 3.70
C GLY A 127 -7.19 1.72 5.00
N GLY A 128 -7.54 0.50 5.44
CA GLY A 128 -6.87 -0.20 6.53
C GLY A 128 -5.66 -0.97 6.04
N GLY A 129 -4.86 -1.50 6.95
CA GLY A 129 -3.68 -2.28 6.64
C GLY A 129 -3.93 -3.77 6.58
N LEU A 130 -3.24 -4.47 5.68
CA LEU A 130 -3.23 -5.92 5.59
C LEU A 130 -1.81 -6.42 5.83
N ALA A 131 -1.65 -7.48 6.63
CA ALA A 131 -0.37 -8.11 6.91
C ALA A 131 -0.52 -9.63 7.00
N ARG A 132 0.55 -10.38 6.70
CA ARG A 132 0.58 -11.83 6.89
C ARG A 132 1.82 -12.24 7.69
N ILE A 133 1.62 -12.97 8.78
CA ILE A 133 2.68 -13.61 9.56
C ILE A 133 2.39 -15.12 9.62
N GLY A 134 3.21 -15.91 8.95
CA GLY A 134 2.96 -17.36 8.80
C GLY A 134 1.60 -17.60 8.14
N ASP A 135 0.75 -18.37 8.81
CA ASP A 135 -0.61 -18.65 8.36
C ASP A 135 -1.68 -17.69 8.92
N ASN A 136 -1.28 -16.60 9.56
CA ASN A 136 -2.20 -15.60 10.07
C ASN A 136 -2.26 -14.38 9.13
N LEU A 137 -3.46 -14.09 8.64
CA LEU A 137 -3.77 -12.87 7.89
C LEU A 137 -4.38 -11.85 8.85
N HIS A 138 -3.76 -10.69 8.98
CA HIS A 138 -4.16 -9.61 9.87
C HIS A 138 -4.78 -8.47 9.06
N TYR A 139 -5.93 -7.94 9.50
CA TYR A 139 -6.50 -6.70 9.01
C TYR A 139 -6.58 -5.70 10.15
N ILE A 140 -6.08 -4.48 9.94
CA ILE A 140 -5.83 -3.50 10.99
C ILE A 140 -6.40 -2.15 10.60
N SER A 141 -7.24 -1.58 11.48
CA SER A 141 -7.73 -0.20 11.37
C SER A 141 -8.50 0.10 10.08
N GLY A 142 -8.47 1.34 9.62
CA GLY A 142 -9.17 1.80 8.42
C GLY A 142 -10.50 2.46 8.72
N LEU A 143 -11.10 3.01 7.67
CA LEU A 143 -12.37 3.72 7.70
C LEU A 143 -13.56 2.76 7.84
N GLU A 144 -14.53 3.16 8.63
CA GLU A 144 -15.85 2.54 8.65
C GLU A 144 -16.69 2.95 7.43
N GLU A 145 -17.89 2.37 7.34
CA GLU A 145 -18.80 2.57 6.22
C GLU A 145 -19.27 4.02 6.04
N ASP A 146 -19.26 4.81 7.11
CA ASP A 146 -19.59 6.25 7.10
C ASP A 146 -18.48 7.13 6.47
N ARG A 147 -17.26 6.59 6.30
CA ARG A 147 -16.06 7.24 5.77
C ARG A 147 -15.46 8.35 6.65
N ASP A 148 -15.97 8.50 7.85
CA ASP A 148 -15.52 9.51 8.81
C ASP A 148 -14.89 8.88 10.04
N THR A 149 -15.40 7.71 10.45
CA THR A 149 -14.94 7.01 11.65
C THR A 149 -13.75 6.12 11.32
N ASP A 150 -12.64 6.34 12.02
CA ASP A 150 -11.47 5.46 12.00
C ASP A 150 -11.66 4.35 13.03
N SER A 151 -11.47 3.11 12.61
CA SER A 151 -11.67 1.93 13.46
C SER A 151 -10.41 1.52 14.19
N GLU A 152 -10.54 1.09 15.45
CA GLU A 152 -9.45 0.46 16.21
C GLU A 152 -9.32 -1.04 15.96
N ASP A 153 -10.21 -1.62 15.15
CA ASP A 153 -10.26 -3.06 14.95
C ASP A 153 -8.95 -3.64 14.43
N HIS A 154 -8.60 -4.77 15.02
CA HIS A 154 -7.55 -5.66 14.54
C HIS A 154 -8.13 -7.08 14.50
N TRP A 155 -8.21 -7.63 13.30
CA TRP A 155 -8.76 -8.97 13.06
C TRP A 155 -7.71 -9.89 12.49
N VAL A 156 -7.79 -11.17 12.87
CA VAL A 156 -6.87 -12.23 12.43
C VAL A 156 -7.66 -13.40 11.86
N LEU A 157 -7.28 -13.86 10.69
CA LEU A 157 -7.82 -15.03 10.01
C LEU A 157 -6.77 -16.12 9.92
N ASP A 158 -7.13 -17.35 10.34
CA ASP A 158 -6.28 -18.54 10.20
C ASP A 158 -6.41 -19.08 8.77
N LEU A 159 -5.38 -18.85 7.95
CA LEU A 159 -5.30 -19.31 6.56
C LEU A 159 -5.08 -20.84 6.48
N ALA A 160 -4.38 -21.46 7.44
CA ALA A 160 -4.20 -22.91 7.46
C ALA A 160 -5.56 -23.60 7.65
N GLN A 161 -6.37 -23.11 8.59
CA GLN A 161 -7.73 -23.59 8.77
C GLN A 161 -8.56 -23.40 7.50
N TRP A 162 -8.51 -22.21 6.89
CA TRP A 162 -9.27 -21.93 5.66
C TRP A 162 -8.86 -22.82 4.49
N LYS A 163 -7.55 -23.00 4.27
CA LYS A 163 -7.00 -23.87 3.23
C LYS A 163 -7.40 -25.35 3.44
N ALA A 164 -7.43 -25.80 4.69
CA ALA A 164 -7.75 -27.18 5.02
C ALA A 164 -9.24 -27.51 4.94
N THR A 165 -10.12 -26.58 5.27
CA THR A 165 -11.56 -26.84 5.44
C THR A 165 -12.48 -26.06 4.50
N GLY A 166 -11.95 -25.06 3.79
CA GLY A 166 -12.75 -24.09 3.03
C GLY A 166 -13.53 -23.10 3.92
N SER A 167 -13.28 -23.10 5.25
CA SER A 167 -14.00 -22.27 6.21
C SER A 167 -13.08 -21.81 7.33
N ALA A 168 -13.10 -20.51 7.64
CA ALA A 168 -12.46 -19.91 8.80
C ALA A 168 -13.22 -18.62 9.17
N THR A 169 -13.03 -18.17 10.40
CA THR A 169 -13.64 -16.92 10.89
C THR A 169 -12.56 -15.99 11.41
N TRP A 170 -12.74 -14.71 11.15
CA TRP A 170 -11.90 -13.67 11.72
C TRP A 170 -12.10 -13.62 13.23
N LYS A 171 -11.00 -13.49 13.96
CA LYS A 171 -10.97 -13.30 15.42
C LYS A 171 -10.39 -11.95 15.74
N SER A 172 -10.90 -11.30 16.79
CA SER A 172 -10.29 -10.05 17.27
C SER A 172 -8.95 -10.33 17.94
N ALA A 173 -7.99 -9.45 17.70
CA ALA A 173 -6.73 -9.33 18.42
C ALA A 173 -6.69 -7.98 19.15
N ALA A 174 -5.60 -7.67 19.85
CA ALA A 174 -5.44 -6.40 20.54
C ALA A 174 -5.67 -5.22 19.57
N PRO A 175 -6.61 -4.29 19.87
CA PRO A 175 -6.92 -3.17 18.99
C PRO A 175 -5.72 -2.24 18.81
N ILE A 176 -5.63 -1.56 17.64
CA ILE A 176 -4.58 -0.57 17.43
C ILE A 176 -4.77 0.63 18.37
N PRO A 177 -3.71 1.11 19.06
CA PRO A 177 -3.85 2.18 20.05
C PRO A 177 -4.31 3.53 19.48
N LEU A 178 -4.05 3.77 18.20
CA LEU A 178 -4.44 4.99 17.50
C LEU A 178 -5.16 4.62 16.20
N PRO A 179 -6.50 4.60 16.19
CA PRO A 179 -7.29 4.34 14.98
C PRO A 179 -6.99 5.35 13.88
N ARG A 180 -6.81 4.89 12.65
CA ARG A 180 -6.48 5.75 11.50
C ARG A 180 -6.63 5.01 10.17
N ASN A 181 -6.67 5.74 9.09
CA ASN A 181 -6.75 5.21 7.74
C ASN A 181 -5.55 5.63 6.89
N GLN A 182 -5.40 5.05 5.70
CA GLN A 182 -4.29 5.31 4.78
C GLN A 182 -2.92 5.19 5.46
N LEU A 183 -2.81 4.23 6.39
CA LEU A 183 -1.60 3.89 7.11
C LEU A 183 -0.83 2.81 6.35
N ALA A 184 0.49 2.90 6.33
CA ALA A 184 1.29 1.80 5.83
C ALA A 184 1.37 0.67 6.87
N VAL A 185 1.20 -0.57 6.41
CA VAL A 185 1.33 -1.75 7.26
C VAL A 185 2.28 -2.74 6.62
N VAL A 186 3.35 -3.07 7.33
CA VAL A 186 4.38 -4.02 6.86
C VAL A 186 4.80 -4.98 7.96
N VAL A 187 5.36 -6.11 7.56
CA VAL A 187 5.91 -7.11 8.48
C VAL A 187 7.43 -7.07 8.43
N MET A 188 8.06 -6.92 9.58
CA MET A 188 9.51 -7.02 9.74
C MET A 188 9.81 -7.79 11.02
N ASN A 189 10.62 -8.86 10.91
CA ASN A 189 11.03 -9.72 12.04
C ASN A 189 9.83 -10.24 12.87
N ASP A 190 8.84 -10.83 12.21
CA ASP A 190 7.61 -11.38 12.82
C ASP A 190 6.78 -10.36 13.62
N LYS A 191 6.98 -9.07 13.42
CA LYS A 191 6.16 -7.99 13.98
C LYS A 191 5.50 -7.19 12.88
N ILE A 192 4.34 -6.61 13.19
CA ILE A 192 3.63 -5.73 12.27
C ILE A 192 3.89 -4.29 12.67
N TYR A 193 4.32 -3.49 11.71
CA TYR A 193 4.52 -2.05 11.84
C TYR A 193 3.38 -1.32 11.16
N ALA A 194 2.62 -0.53 11.92
CA ALA A 194 1.57 0.36 11.45
C ALA A 194 2.11 1.80 11.48
N ILE A 195 2.30 2.41 10.32
CA ILE A 195 3.15 3.58 10.13
C ILE A 195 2.35 4.74 9.54
N GLY A 196 2.43 5.91 10.17
CA GLY A 196 1.76 7.12 9.68
C GLY A 196 0.25 6.93 9.50
N GLY A 197 -0.27 7.36 8.36
CA GLY A 197 -1.69 7.39 8.07
C GLY A 197 -2.32 8.73 8.42
N GLN A 198 -3.64 8.80 8.44
CA GLN A 198 -4.38 10.04 8.69
C GLN A 198 -5.66 9.80 9.48
N PHE A 199 -6.20 10.89 10.05
CA PHE A 199 -7.55 10.97 10.57
C PHE A 199 -8.47 11.74 9.62
N ASN A 200 -9.79 11.57 9.78
CA ASN A 200 -10.82 12.40 9.16
C ASN A 200 -10.69 12.49 7.63
N HIS A 201 -10.71 11.37 6.96
CA HIS A 201 -10.46 11.23 5.53
C HIS A 201 -11.11 12.28 4.64
N ASP A 202 -12.41 12.53 4.79
CA ASP A 202 -13.16 13.43 3.89
C ASP A 202 -13.40 14.83 4.47
N ILE A 203 -13.26 15.04 5.78
CA ILE A 203 -13.57 16.30 6.45
C ILE A 203 -12.34 17.19 6.54
N ARG A 204 -11.29 16.67 7.16
CA ARG A 204 -10.03 17.36 7.38
C ARG A 204 -8.94 16.33 7.61
N GLN A 205 -8.15 16.10 6.60
CA GLN A 205 -6.99 15.21 6.71
C GLN A 205 -6.02 15.72 7.77
N LEU A 206 -5.67 14.84 8.71
CA LEU A 206 -4.65 15.08 9.73
C LEU A 206 -3.66 13.92 9.67
N ASN A 207 -2.58 14.11 8.93
CA ASN A 207 -1.54 13.10 8.79
C ASN A 207 -0.82 12.86 10.12
N GLN A 208 -0.31 11.65 10.33
CA GLN A 208 0.26 11.20 11.61
C GLN A 208 1.75 10.91 11.48
N THR A 209 2.50 11.11 12.58
CA THR A 209 3.89 10.66 12.71
C THR A 209 3.98 9.29 13.37
N GLN A 210 2.89 8.83 13.97
CA GLN A 210 2.89 7.67 14.83
C GLN A 210 3.25 6.38 14.11
N VAL A 211 4.08 5.58 14.78
CA VAL A 211 4.38 4.19 14.43
C VAL A 211 4.01 3.32 15.60
N ASP A 212 3.13 2.35 15.36
CA ASP A 212 2.75 1.32 16.34
C ASP A 212 3.30 -0.03 15.86
N VAL A 213 3.82 -0.82 16.80
CA VAL A 213 4.42 -2.13 16.52
C VAL A 213 3.65 -3.20 17.27
N TYR A 214 3.05 -4.12 16.53
CA TYR A 214 2.34 -5.26 17.09
C TYR A 214 3.24 -6.49 17.19
N ASP A 215 3.24 -7.11 18.35
CA ASP A 215 3.91 -8.40 18.58
C ASP A 215 2.84 -9.50 18.74
N PRO A 216 2.71 -10.42 17.77
CA PRO A 216 1.69 -11.47 17.82
C PRO A 216 1.92 -12.48 18.95
N LYS A 217 3.15 -12.58 19.50
CA LYS A 217 3.46 -13.52 20.60
C LYS A 217 2.84 -13.08 21.92
N SER A 218 2.72 -11.78 22.12
CA SER A 218 2.12 -11.19 23.33
C SER A 218 0.72 -10.60 23.11
N ASP A 219 0.23 -10.61 21.84
CA ASP A 219 -1.00 -9.94 21.43
C ASP A 219 -1.07 -8.50 21.97
N SER A 220 -0.04 -7.71 21.67
CA SER A 220 0.05 -6.36 22.21
C SER A 220 0.78 -5.40 21.28
N TRP A 221 0.45 -4.12 21.42
CA TRP A 221 1.06 -3.02 20.68
C TRP A 221 2.05 -2.25 21.56
N SER A 222 3.11 -1.77 20.94
CA SER A 222 4.10 -0.85 21.52
C SER A 222 4.39 0.30 20.56
N ARG A 223 4.98 1.38 21.06
CA ARG A 223 5.40 2.52 20.21
C ARG A 223 6.70 2.18 19.49
N GLY A 224 6.74 2.45 18.20
CA GLY A 224 7.96 2.48 17.39
C GLY A 224 8.52 3.89 17.22
N PRO A 225 9.67 4.04 16.51
CA PRO A 225 10.25 5.33 16.16
C PRO A 225 9.30 6.14 15.27
N GLU A 226 8.94 7.35 15.69
CA GLU A 226 8.03 8.21 14.95
C GLU A 226 8.65 8.72 13.65
N LEU A 227 7.79 8.94 12.64
CA LEU A 227 8.19 9.59 11.39
C LEU A 227 8.66 11.02 11.65
N PRO A 228 9.67 11.52 10.92
CA PRO A 228 10.20 12.88 11.10
C PRO A 228 9.19 13.98 10.71
N VAL A 229 8.22 13.63 9.87
CA VAL A 229 7.15 14.51 9.41
C VAL A 229 5.86 13.70 9.31
N ARG A 230 4.70 14.32 9.61
CA ARG A 230 3.38 13.68 9.42
C ARG A 230 3.23 13.18 8.00
N HIS A 231 2.77 11.93 7.84
CA HIS A 231 2.82 11.23 6.57
C HIS A 231 1.65 10.26 6.40
N SER A 232 1.11 10.22 5.18
CA SER A 232 0.10 9.25 4.74
C SER A 232 0.23 8.97 3.24
N HIS A 233 -0.65 8.15 2.67
CA HIS A 233 -0.71 7.88 1.23
C HIS A 233 0.59 7.29 0.65
N SER A 234 1.30 6.49 1.45
CA SER A 234 2.45 5.68 1.02
C SER A 234 2.29 4.20 1.36
N GLU A 235 1.09 3.78 1.75
CA GLU A 235 0.78 2.40 2.13
C GLU A 235 1.14 1.40 1.03
N HIS A 236 0.92 1.76 -0.24
CA HIS A 236 1.19 0.92 -1.40
C HIS A 236 2.66 0.94 -1.85
N ALA A 237 3.44 1.87 -1.31
CA ALA A 237 4.85 2.06 -1.60
C ALA A 237 5.72 1.94 -0.35
N THR A 238 5.22 1.25 0.68
CA THR A 238 5.99 0.91 1.87
C THR A 238 6.32 -0.58 1.83
N ILE A 239 7.60 -0.89 1.82
CA ILE A 239 8.13 -2.24 1.61
C ILE A 239 9.21 -2.57 2.64
N VAL A 240 9.53 -3.86 2.80
CA VAL A 240 10.61 -4.34 3.67
C VAL A 240 11.65 -5.07 2.85
N ARG A 241 12.92 -4.70 3.06
CA ARG A 241 14.08 -5.35 2.48
C ARG A 241 15.26 -5.30 3.46
N ASN A 242 15.96 -6.40 3.65
CA ASN A 242 17.15 -6.50 4.50
C ASN A 242 16.95 -5.91 5.90
N ASN A 243 15.85 -6.28 6.60
CA ASN A 243 15.47 -5.74 7.91
C ASN A 243 15.40 -4.21 7.96
N ARG A 244 15.02 -3.60 6.85
CA ARG A 244 14.81 -2.17 6.71
C ARG A 244 13.44 -1.93 6.07
N ILE A 245 12.67 -1.02 6.66
CA ILE A 245 11.43 -0.50 6.09
C ILE A 245 11.81 0.64 5.16
N TRP A 246 11.19 0.67 3.99
CA TRP A 246 11.30 1.70 2.97
C TRP A 246 9.92 2.31 2.75
N MET A 247 9.78 3.63 2.90
CA MET A 247 8.55 4.38 2.63
C MET A 247 8.83 5.38 1.52
N ILE A 248 8.08 5.30 0.42
CA ILE A 248 8.39 5.99 -0.83
C ILE A 248 7.22 6.91 -1.22
N GLY A 249 7.52 8.20 -1.39
CA GLY A 249 6.51 9.18 -1.80
C GLY A 249 5.41 9.39 -0.77
N GLY A 250 4.20 9.71 -1.20
CA GLY A 250 3.03 9.91 -0.34
C GLY A 250 2.71 11.38 -0.07
N HIS A 251 1.98 11.64 1.00
CA HIS A 251 1.64 12.96 1.49
C HIS A 251 2.41 13.30 2.76
N GLN A 252 3.06 14.44 2.77
CA GLN A 252 3.64 15.02 3.98
C GLN A 252 2.86 16.24 4.43
N GLU A 253 2.76 16.40 5.76
CA GLU A 253 2.16 17.57 6.39
C GLU A 253 3.14 18.18 7.38
N PRO A 254 4.12 18.99 6.90
CA PRO A 254 5.12 19.62 7.75
C PRO A 254 4.51 20.60 8.76
N GLU A 255 3.42 21.26 8.40
CA GLU A 255 2.60 22.09 9.27
C GLU A 255 1.13 21.67 9.12
N ILE A 256 0.37 21.68 10.21
CA ILE A 256 -1.05 21.28 10.20
C ILE A 256 -1.83 22.05 9.13
N GLY A 257 -2.50 21.31 8.25
CA GLY A 257 -3.28 21.85 7.13
C GLY A 257 -2.45 22.25 5.90
N LYS A 258 -1.13 21.97 5.88
CA LYS A 258 -0.24 22.22 4.74
C LYS A 258 0.29 20.92 4.18
N THR A 259 -0.58 20.11 3.63
CA THR A 259 -0.21 18.85 2.96
C THR A 259 0.49 19.14 1.62
N ARG A 260 1.54 18.38 1.34
CA ARG A 260 2.27 18.40 0.06
C ARG A 260 2.57 16.98 -0.40
N PHE A 261 2.74 16.78 -1.69
CA PHE A 261 3.28 15.54 -2.24
C PHE A 261 4.76 15.46 -1.93
N CYS A 262 5.20 14.27 -1.63
CA CYS A 262 6.52 14.01 -1.10
C CYS A 262 7.39 13.29 -2.13
N PRO A 263 8.62 13.75 -2.39
CA PRO A 263 9.58 13.01 -3.18
C PRO A 263 10.45 12.08 -2.33
N ASP A 264 10.26 12.04 -1.00
CA ASP A 264 11.20 11.41 -0.10
C ASP A 264 11.14 9.88 -0.19
N VAL A 265 12.29 9.25 -0.11
CA VAL A 265 12.48 7.85 0.20
C VAL A 265 13.02 7.77 1.62
N LEU A 266 12.13 7.51 2.56
CA LEU A 266 12.47 7.33 3.96
C LEU A 266 12.79 5.87 4.23
N THR A 267 13.81 5.61 5.06
CA THR A 267 14.08 4.25 5.52
C THR A 267 14.32 4.18 7.02
N MET A 268 14.03 3.03 7.61
CA MET A 268 14.26 2.74 9.02
C MET A 268 14.73 1.29 9.19
N LYS A 269 15.88 1.08 9.81
CA LYS A 269 16.32 -0.25 10.29
C LYS A 269 15.59 -0.59 11.58
N GLU A 270 15.43 -1.86 11.86
CA GLU A 270 14.88 -2.30 13.16
C GLU A 270 15.65 -1.67 14.32
N GLY A 271 14.90 -1.08 15.25
CA GLY A 271 15.48 -0.39 16.43
C GLY A 271 16.22 0.91 16.14
N GLY A 272 16.24 1.37 14.89
CA GLY A 272 16.82 2.64 14.46
C GLY A 272 15.80 3.75 14.32
N GLU A 273 16.28 4.91 13.90
CA GLU A 273 15.45 6.08 13.55
C GLU A 273 15.17 6.12 12.05
N TRP A 274 14.20 6.95 11.66
CA TRP A 274 13.91 7.23 10.25
C TRP A 274 14.95 8.15 9.63
N GLU A 275 15.41 7.81 8.47
CA GLU A 275 16.42 8.51 7.69
C GLU A 275 15.86 8.91 6.32
N LEU A 276 16.18 10.12 5.85
CA LEU A 276 15.97 10.49 4.45
C LEU A 276 17.10 9.87 3.62
N THR A 277 16.78 8.76 2.98
CA THR A 277 17.76 7.94 2.24
C THR A 277 18.01 8.48 0.85
N ALA A 278 16.96 8.81 0.11
CA ALA A 278 17.03 9.31 -1.26
C ALA A 278 15.80 10.18 -1.57
N VAL A 279 15.77 10.73 -2.78
CA VAL A 279 14.61 11.44 -3.31
C VAL A 279 14.20 10.89 -4.67
N LEU A 280 12.90 10.89 -4.94
CA LEU A 280 12.32 10.57 -6.25
C LEU A 280 12.61 11.67 -7.28
N PRO A 281 12.54 11.37 -8.58
CA PRO A 281 12.69 12.39 -9.64
C PRO A 281 11.69 13.53 -9.53
N LYS A 282 10.54 13.26 -8.92
CA LYS A 282 9.47 14.24 -8.68
C LYS A 282 8.61 13.85 -7.48
N PRO A 283 7.98 14.83 -6.79
CA PRO A 283 7.01 14.54 -5.74
C PRO A 283 5.86 13.70 -6.28
N THR A 284 5.47 12.65 -5.57
CA THR A 284 4.45 11.72 -6.04
C THR A 284 3.59 11.22 -4.88
N SER A 285 2.28 11.34 -5.02
CA SER A 285 1.29 10.76 -4.11
C SER A 285 1.00 9.32 -4.49
N SER A 286 0.97 8.44 -3.50
CA SER A 286 0.52 7.04 -3.61
C SER A 286 0.99 6.29 -4.86
N PRO A 287 2.30 6.19 -5.14
CA PRO A 287 2.81 5.34 -6.22
C PRO A 287 2.74 3.86 -5.83
N ALA A 288 2.89 2.99 -6.81
CA ALA A 288 3.33 1.61 -6.61
C ALA A 288 4.84 1.58 -6.45
N ALA A 289 5.36 0.70 -5.59
CA ALA A 289 6.81 0.50 -5.48
C ALA A 289 7.19 -0.94 -5.17
N GLY A 290 8.43 -1.31 -5.54
CA GLY A 290 9.01 -2.60 -5.23
C GLY A 290 10.52 -2.63 -5.43
N ILE A 291 11.21 -3.45 -4.67
CA ILE A 291 12.65 -3.70 -4.88
C ILE A 291 12.82 -5.10 -5.48
N ILE A 292 13.46 -5.17 -6.64
CA ILE A 292 13.75 -6.40 -7.38
C ILE A 292 15.22 -6.40 -7.80
N ASN A 293 15.97 -7.41 -7.40
CA ASN A 293 17.40 -7.56 -7.77
C ASN A 293 18.19 -6.26 -7.50
N ASP A 294 18.09 -5.75 -6.28
CA ASP A 294 18.78 -4.53 -5.81
C ASP A 294 18.46 -3.25 -6.61
N LYS A 295 17.29 -3.22 -7.24
CA LYS A 295 16.76 -2.04 -7.92
C LYS A 295 15.41 -1.65 -7.33
N LEU A 296 15.26 -0.38 -6.99
CA LEU A 296 13.97 0.21 -6.58
C LEU A 296 13.20 0.65 -7.81
N TYR A 297 12.04 0.06 -8.01
CA TYR A 297 11.06 0.44 -9.04
C TYR A 297 9.94 1.25 -8.41
N VAL A 298 9.57 2.35 -9.05
CA VAL A 298 8.46 3.21 -8.64
C VAL A 298 7.58 3.47 -9.85
N ALA A 299 6.29 3.19 -9.75
CA ALA A 299 5.37 3.26 -10.88
C ALA A 299 4.09 4.01 -10.52
N GLY A 300 3.60 4.83 -11.44
CA GLY A 300 2.33 5.51 -11.27
C GLY A 300 2.36 6.65 -10.24
N GLY A 301 1.26 6.76 -9.49
CA GLY A 301 1.03 7.84 -8.54
C GLY A 301 0.44 9.08 -9.19
N TRP A 302 0.26 10.13 -8.39
CA TRP A 302 -0.20 11.44 -8.85
C TRP A 302 0.77 12.54 -8.43
N ASP A 303 1.15 13.37 -9.37
CA ASP A 303 2.12 14.47 -9.20
C ASP A 303 1.46 15.87 -9.26
N GLY A 304 0.13 15.92 -9.12
CA GLY A 304 -0.64 17.15 -9.15
C GLY A 304 -1.09 17.59 -10.55
N ARG A 305 -0.77 16.83 -11.61
CA ARG A 305 -1.22 17.15 -12.96
C ARG A 305 -2.73 16.99 -13.10
N MET A 306 -3.33 17.95 -13.81
CA MET A 306 -4.75 17.96 -14.16
C MET A 306 -4.89 18.22 -15.67
N ASP A 307 -6.00 17.77 -16.26
CA ASP A 307 -6.35 18.11 -17.64
C ASP A 307 -6.97 19.52 -17.74
N GLY A 308 -7.36 19.91 -18.95
CA GLY A 308 -8.00 21.22 -19.21
C GLY A 308 -9.35 21.41 -18.50
N ASN A 309 -10.00 20.35 -18.03
CA ASN A 309 -11.23 20.36 -17.26
C ASN A 309 -10.99 20.30 -15.74
N LYS A 310 -9.73 20.35 -15.30
CA LYS A 310 -9.28 20.15 -13.90
C LYS A 310 -9.54 18.72 -13.37
N ASP A 311 -9.63 17.75 -14.24
CA ASP A 311 -9.68 16.34 -13.87
C ASP A 311 -8.26 15.80 -13.61
N TRP A 312 -8.11 14.98 -12.61
CA TRP A 312 -6.82 14.46 -12.16
C TRP A 312 -6.24 13.42 -13.13
N LEU A 313 -4.97 13.57 -13.45
CA LEU A 313 -4.25 12.70 -14.37
C LEU A 313 -3.27 11.80 -13.60
N SER A 314 -3.67 10.55 -13.36
CA SER A 314 -2.79 9.53 -12.81
C SER A 314 -1.58 9.31 -13.73
N SER A 315 -0.39 9.18 -13.15
CA SER A 315 0.84 8.99 -13.92
C SER A 315 0.96 7.55 -14.45
N PRO A 316 1.37 7.33 -15.70
CA PRO A 316 1.78 6.03 -16.19
C PRO A 316 3.28 5.78 -16.02
N GLU A 317 4.05 6.74 -15.55
CA GLU A 317 5.52 6.68 -15.53
C GLU A 317 6.06 5.60 -14.61
N VAL A 318 7.14 4.96 -15.07
CA VAL A 318 7.90 3.97 -14.30
C VAL A 318 9.35 4.43 -14.20
N TRP A 319 9.87 4.43 -12.99
CA TRP A 319 11.23 4.83 -12.67
C TRP A 319 11.97 3.71 -11.97
N VAL A 320 13.26 3.59 -12.24
CA VAL A 320 14.14 2.62 -11.58
C VAL A 320 15.45 3.27 -11.17
N ALA A 321 15.95 2.89 -10.00
CA ALA A 321 17.30 3.23 -9.55
C ALA A 321 17.97 2.03 -8.87
N ASP A 322 19.28 1.96 -8.97
CA ASP A 322 20.07 0.97 -8.22
C ASP A 322 20.05 1.31 -6.72
N VAL A 323 19.83 0.29 -5.91
CA VAL A 323 19.90 0.40 -4.44
C VAL A 323 21.33 0.04 -4.02
N PRO A 324 22.03 0.93 -3.30
CA PRO A 324 23.36 0.62 -2.79
C PRO A 324 23.38 -0.65 -1.91
N GLU A 325 24.45 -1.43 -1.98
CA GLU A 325 24.62 -2.67 -1.19
C GLU A 325 24.56 -2.41 0.33
N SER A 326 24.91 -1.18 0.78
CA SER A 326 24.85 -0.78 2.18
C SER A 326 23.44 -0.60 2.74
N LEU A 327 22.43 -0.58 1.87
CA LEU A 327 21.01 -0.43 2.18
C LEU A 327 20.27 -1.75 1.97
#